data_f37d973a78d8eed13e838001a7347d91
#
_entry.id   f37d973a78d8eed13e838001a7347d91
#
_cell.length_a   1.000
_cell.length_b   1.000
_cell.length_c   1.000
_cell.angle_alpha   90.00
_cell.angle_beta   90.00
_cell.angle_gamma   90.00
#
_symmetry.space_group_name_H-M   'P 1'
#
loop_
_entity.id
_entity.type
_entity.pdbx_description
1 polymer ?
#
loop_
_entity_poly.entity_id
_entity_poly.type
_entity_poly.pdbx_seq_one_letter_code
_entity_poly.pdbx_strand_id
1 'polypeptide(L)'
;ALPILYTGLLDFGSFPKPRGHFRASLWCENPVTYAGTYPVYVNPKHPEHVFLSPDAWDIWNYDEGQNIRVVCYTNAPQARLLLNGRVVGEMKPYDEKTGIIYWDIPFRAGELRAEGCDKEGNALSSYSIRTSGRPYAIRATADRTILSGDRATAHITVEVVDEEGTVVKLGDNEITCTVEGAADRKSVV
;
A
#
# COMPACT_ATOMS: atom_id res chain seq x y z
N ALA A 1 -15.84 -17.72 8.43
CA ALA A 1 -14.99 -16.51 8.50
C ALA A 1 -15.85 -15.32 8.89
N LEU A 2 -15.49 -14.64 9.97
CA LEU A 2 -16.27 -13.51 10.51
C LEU A 2 -16.10 -12.29 9.60
N PRO A 3 -17.20 -11.61 9.22
CA PRO A 3 -17.15 -10.40 8.36
C PRO A 3 -16.42 -9.20 8.99
N ILE A 4 -15.92 -9.33 10.19
CA ILE A 4 -15.17 -8.31 10.95
C ILE A 4 -13.84 -7.94 10.27
N LEU A 5 -13.29 -8.80 9.42
CA LEU A 5 -12.00 -8.59 8.72
C LEU A 5 -12.00 -7.42 7.74
N TYR A 6 -13.16 -7.01 7.23
CA TYR A 6 -13.26 -5.94 6.22
C TYR A 6 -13.59 -4.56 6.80
N THR A 7 -13.94 -4.48 8.07
CA THR A 7 -14.20 -3.23 8.78
C THR A 7 -12.96 -2.79 9.56
N GLY A 8 -12.80 -1.49 9.78
CA GLY A 8 -11.68 -0.93 10.51
C GLY A 8 -10.56 -0.40 9.63
N LEU A 9 -9.70 0.42 10.24
CA LEU A 9 -8.59 1.13 9.59
C LEU A 9 -7.27 0.36 9.65
N LEU A 10 -7.19 -0.58 10.61
CA LEU A 10 -6.04 -1.46 10.83
C LEU A 10 -6.47 -2.91 10.62
N ASP A 11 -5.54 -3.75 10.28
CA ASP A 11 -5.70 -5.20 10.31
C ASP A 11 -5.43 -5.78 11.72
N PHE A 12 -5.46 -7.10 11.86
CA PHE A 12 -5.19 -7.75 13.15
C PHE A 12 -3.74 -7.64 13.61
N GLY A 13 -2.80 -7.44 12.69
CA GLY A 13 -1.39 -7.18 12.98
C GLY A 13 -1.12 -5.71 13.32
N SER A 14 -2.17 -4.87 13.38
CA SER A 14 -2.09 -3.42 13.57
C SER A 14 -1.44 -2.66 12.40
N PHE A 15 -1.38 -3.25 11.21
CA PHE A 15 -0.94 -2.57 10.01
C PHE A 15 -2.08 -1.72 9.42
N PRO A 16 -1.78 -0.50 8.96
CA PRO A 16 -2.78 0.33 8.31
C PRO A 16 -3.29 -0.32 7.01
N LYS A 17 -4.61 -0.44 6.88
CA LYS A 17 -5.26 -0.78 5.62
C LYS A 17 -5.30 0.45 4.70
N PRO A 18 -5.60 0.29 3.41
CA PRO A 18 -5.77 1.43 2.51
C PRO A 18 -6.70 2.52 3.05
N ARG A 19 -7.80 2.12 3.68
CA ARG A 19 -8.73 3.06 4.36
C ARG A 19 -8.08 3.80 5.53
N GLY A 20 -7.13 3.18 6.22
CA GLY A 20 -6.34 3.83 7.27
C GLY A 20 -5.47 4.94 6.69
N HIS A 21 -4.79 4.69 5.58
CA HIS A 21 -4.01 5.68 4.87
C HIS A 21 -4.88 6.82 4.31
N PHE A 22 -6.06 6.49 3.75
CA PHE A 22 -7.02 7.50 3.33
C PHE A 22 -7.47 8.38 4.50
N ARG A 23 -7.77 7.81 5.66
CA ARG A 23 -8.13 8.60 6.85
C ARG A 23 -6.95 9.43 7.37
N ALA A 24 -5.74 8.89 7.32
CA ALA A 24 -4.53 9.64 7.68
C ALA A 24 -4.36 10.88 6.78
N SER A 25 -4.61 10.78 5.47
CA SER A 25 -4.55 11.94 4.58
C SER A 25 -5.58 13.03 4.87
N LEU A 26 -6.65 12.72 5.60
CA LEU A 26 -7.67 13.70 5.99
C LEU A 26 -7.41 14.33 7.36
N TRP A 27 -6.67 13.65 8.26
CA TRP A 27 -6.59 14.04 9.67
C TRP A 27 -5.18 14.34 10.16
N CYS A 28 -4.13 13.88 9.47
CA CYS A 28 -2.76 14.18 9.88
C CYS A 28 -2.35 15.59 9.48
N GLU A 29 -1.63 16.26 10.38
CA GLU A 29 -1.02 17.58 10.11
C GLU A 29 0.29 17.44 9.34
N ASN A 30 1.05 16.37 9.61
CA ASN A 30 2.29 16.09 8.87
C ASN A 30 1.97 15.65 7.44
N PRO A 31 2.83 15.97 6.46
CA PRO A 31 2.64 15.53 5.09
C PRO A 31 2.57 14.00 4.99
N VAL A 32 1.50 13.49 4.41
CA VAL A 32 1.29 12.07 4.14
C VAL A 32 0.97 11.86 2.67
N THR A 33 1.46 10.77 2.12
CA THR A 33 1.11 10.28 0.78
C THR A 33 1.04 8.76 0.82
N TYR A 34 0.03 8.22 0.18
CA TYR A 34 -0.14 6.79 -0.06
C TYR A 34 -0.60 6.59 -1.50
N ALA A 35 -0.15 5.54 -2.13
CA ALA A 35 -0.60 5.13 -3.46
C ALA A 35 -1.24 3.74 -3.40
N GLY A 36 -2.41 3.62 -3.99
CA GLY A 36 -3.08 2.34 -4.18
C GLY A 36 -3.53 2.17 -5.63
N THR A 37 -3.79 0.94 -6.04
CA THR A 37 -4.09 0.65 -7.44
C THR A 37 -5.21 -0.37 -7.60
N TYR A 38 -5.90 -0.32 -8.72
CA TYR A 38 -6.86 -1.33 -9.18
C TYR A 38 -7.10 -1.19 -10.69
N PRO A 39 -7.57 -2.26 -11.35
CA PRO A 39 -7.95 -2.19 -12.76
C PRO A 39 -9.04 -1.14 -13.00
N VAL A 40 -8.94 -0.40 -14.09
CA VAL A 40 -9.96 0.58 -14.46
C VAL A 40 -11.26 -0.15 -14.79
N TYR A 41 -12.30 0.19 -14.04
CA TYR A 41 -13.65 -0.27 -14.32
C TYR A 41 -14.48 0.84 -14.92
N VAL A 42 -15.02 0.60 -16.10
CA VAL A 42 -15.98 1.50 -16.75
C VAL A 42 -17.36 0.87 -16.64
N ASN A 43 -18.30 1.57 -15.99
CA ASN A 43 -19.68 1.12 -15.92
C ASN A 43 -20.32 1.25 -17.31
N PRO A 44 -20.78 0.14 -17.94
CA PRO A 44 -21.34 0.21 -19.29
C PRO A 44 -22.61 1.07 -19.41
N LYS A 45 -23.36 1.24 -18.30
CA LYS A 45 -24.59 2.06 -18.25
C LYS A 45 -24.32 3.52 -17.92
N HIS A 46 -23.22 3.81 -17.29
CA HIS A 46 -22.82 5.14 -16.83
C HIS A 46 -21.32 5.32 -17.03
N PRO A 47 -20.83 5.41 -18.27
CA PRO A 47 -19.40 5.51 -18.56
C PRO A 47 -18.78 6.83 -18.06
N GLU A 48 -19.59 7.84 -17.80
CA GLU A 48 -19.22 9.12 -17.23
C GLU A 48 -18.91 9.05 -15.72
N HIS A 49 -19.35 7.99 -15.04
CA HIS A 49 -19.14 7.85 -13.60
C HIS A 49 -17.78 7.22 -13.32
N VAL A 50 -16.90 8.01 -12.76
CA VAL A 50 -15.57 7.54 -12.29
C VAL A 50 -15.72 6.96 -10.90
N PHE A 51 -15.46 5.65 -10.76
CA PHE A 51 -15.41 5.01 -9.45
C PHE A 51 -14.05 5.27 -8.79
N LEU A 52 -14.06 5.89 -7.61
CA LEU A 52 -12.87 6.11 -6.79
C LEU A 52 -13.01 5.35 -5.48
N SER A 53 -12.07 4.46 -5.20
CA SER A 53 -12.05 3.66 -3.97
C SER A 53 -11.15 4.29 -2.92
N PRO A 54 -11.61 4.47 -1.66
CA PRO A 54 -10.76 4.79 -0.53
C PRO A 54 -10.05 3.54 0.04
N ASP A 55 -10.15 2.40 -0.65
CA ASP A 55 -9.68 1.08 -0.21
C ASP A 55 -8.86 0.40 -1.31
N ALA A 56 -8.01 1.16 -1.99
CA ALA A 56 -7.11 0.68 -3.03
C ALA A 56 -5.80 0.17 -2.42
N TRP A 57 -5.48 -1.09 -2.68
CA TRP A 57 -4.28 -1.73 -2.16
C TRP A 57 -3.03 -1.29 -2.94
N ASP A 58 -1.91 -1.27 -2.28
CA ASP A 58 -0.61 -0.90 -2.82
C ASP A 58 0.05 -2.08 -3.55
N ILE A 59 -0.60 -2.52 -4.63
CA ILE A 59 -0.19 -3.64 -5.49
C ILE A 59 0.18 -3.09 -6.86
N TRP A 60 1.35 -3.47 -7.40
CA TRP A 60 1.78 -3.09 -8.74
C TRP A 60 2.25 -4.32 -9.52
N ASN A 61 1.33 -5.31 -9.66
CA ASN A 61 1.53 -6.55 -10.41
C ASN A 61 0.25 -6.81 -11.22
N TYR A 62 0.31 -6.51 -12.51
CA TYR A 62 -0.80 -6.65 -13.45
C TYR A 62 -0.30 -7.19 -14.79
N ASP A 63 -1.19 -7.38 -15.76
CA ASP A 63 -0.82 -7.76 -17.12
C ASP A 63 -0.22 -6.55 -17.86
N GLU A 64 0.81 -6.79 -18.66
CA GLU A 64 1.49 -5.73 -19.42
C GLU A 64 0.52 -4.97 -20.32
N GLY A 65 0.50 -3.65 -20.19
CA GLY A 65 -0.41 -2.76 -20.91
C GLY A 65 -1.83 -2.69 -20.37
N GLN A 66 -2.19 -3.46 -19.34
CA GLN A 66 -3.50 -3.35 -18.68
C GLN A 66 -3.69 -1.94 -18.13
N ASN A 67 -4.87 -1.33 -18.37
CA ASN A 67 -5.15 0.01 -17.87
C ASN A 67 -5.50 -0.02 -16.37
N ILE A 68 -4.67 0.61 -15.56
CA ILE A 68 -4.73 0.59 -14.10
C ILE A 68 -5.01 2.00 -13.59
N ARG A 69 -5.98 2.09 -12.67
CA ARG A 69 -6.20 3.29 -11.89
C ARG A 69 -5.27 3.33 -10.69
N VAL A 70 -4.45 4.36 -10.65
CA VAL A 70 -3.61 4.69 -9.51
C VAL A 70 -4.30 5.80 -8.74
N VAL A 71 -4.60 5.56 -7.47
CA VAL A 71 -5.13 6.58 -6.57
C VAL A 71 -4.06 7.03 -5.59
N CYS A 72 -4.08 8.31 -5.27
CA CYS A 72 -3.19 8.92 -4.30
C CYS A 72 -4.01 9.54 -3.18
N TYR A 73 -3.75 9.12 -1.95
CA TYR A 73 -4.31 9.73 -0.74
C TYR A 73 -3.22 10.62 -0.13
N THR A 74 -3.45 11.92 -0.14
CA THR A 74 -2.47 12.89 0.36
C THR A 74 -3.17 14.09 0.96
N ASN A 75 -2.53 14.76 1.92
CA ASN A 75 -2.93 16.07 2.42
C ASN A 75 -2.14 17.21 1.77
N ALA A 76 -1.30 16.91 0.78
CA ALA A 76 -0.60 17.92 0.00
C ALA A 76 -1.56 18.62 -0.99
N PRO A 77 -1.33 19.89 -1.35
CA PRO A 77 -2.20 20.64 -2.26
C PRO A 77 -2.25 20.10 -3.68
N GLN A 78 -1.28 19.29 -4.08
CA GLN A 78 -1.21 18.63 -5.38
C GLN A 78 -0.32 17.39 -5.32
N ALA A 79 -0.40 16.53 -6.34
CA ALA A 79 0.45 15.36 -6.44
C ALA A 79 0.89 15.08 -7.87
N ARG A 80 2.03 14.40 -8.01
CA ARG A 80 2.52 13.85 -9.27
C ARG A 80 2.80 12.37 -9.15
N LEU A 81 2.76 11.69 -10.30
CA LEU A 81 3.02 10.26 -10.40
C LEU A 81 4.29 10.03 -11.21
N LEU A 82 5.14 9.12 -10.75
CA LEU A 82 6.33 8.69 -11.44
C LEU A 82 6.28 7.17 -11.66
N LEU A 83 6.76 6.73 -12.81
CA LEU A 83 6.98 5.34 -13.14
C LEU A 83 8.43 5.17 -13.59
N ASN A 84 9.19 4.32 -12.89
CA ASN A 84 10.62 4.13 -13.13
C ASN A 84 11.43 5.44 -13.15
N GLY A 85 11.12 6.33 -12.21
CA GLY A 85 11.76 7.63 -12.05
C GLY A 85 11.35 8.72 -13.06
N ARG A 86 10.44 8.40 -14.00
CA ARG A 86 9.92 9.36 -14.97
C ARG A 86 8.51 9.78 -14.62
N VAL A 87 8.23 11.07 -14.68
CA VAL A 87 6.87 11.60 -14.46
C VAL A 87 5.94 11.02 -15.53
N VAL A 88 4.80 10.49 -15.10
CA VAL A 88 3.73 9.96 -15.94
C VAL A 88 2.43 10.71 -15.65
N GLY A 89 1.78 11.15 -16.71
CA GLY A 89 0.61 12.03 -16.59
C GLY A 89 0.99 13.45 -16.15
N GLU A 90 -0.02 14.24 -15.88
CA GLU A 90 0.12 15.61 -15.39
C GLU A 90 0.11 15.67 -13.86
N MET A 91 0.70 16.71 -13.30
CA MET A 91 0.51 17.05 -11.88
C MET A 91 -0.95 17.43 -11.66
N LYS A 92 -1.57 16.88 -10.63
CA LYS A 92 -2.99 17.09 -10.34
C LYS A 92 -3.19 17.77 -8.99
N PRO A 93 -4.09 18.77 -8.93
CA PRO A 93 -4.46 19.39 -7.67
C PRO A 93 -5.25 18.42 -6.79
N TYR A 94 -5.24 18.69 -5.49
CA TYR A 94 -6.10 17.98 -4.53
C TYR A 94 -7.57 18.18 -4.87
N ASP A 95 -8.33 17.09 -4.87
CA ASP A 95 -9.78 17.14 -5.09
C ASP A 95 -10.51 17.16 -3.73
N GLU A 96 -10.99 18.32 -3.34
CA GLU A 96 -11.72 18.51 -2.08
C GLU A 96 -13.04 17.72 -2.00
N LYS A 97 -13.62 17.32 -3.13
CA LYS A 97 -14.91 16.60 -3.15
C LYS A 97 -14.72 15.13 -2.80
N THR A 98 -13.67 14.52 -3.29
CA THR A 98 -13.41 13.08 -3.12
C THR A 98 -12.28 12.79 -2.15
N GLY A 99 -11.36 13.73 -1.94
CA GLY A 99 -10.13 13.54 -1.18
C GLY A 99 -9.13 12.62 -1.88
N ILE A 100 -9.33 12.33 -3.18
CA ILE A 100 -8.55 11.34 -3.93
C ILE A 100 -8.06 11.95 -5.24
N ILE A 101 -6.75 11.98 -5.44
CA ILE A 101 -6.13 12.26 -6.74
C ILE A 101 -5.95 10.94 -7.46
N TYR A 102 -6.18 10.86 -8.77
CA TYR A 102 -6.01 9.62 -9.52
C TYR A 102 -5.46 9.82 -10.92
N TRP A 103 -4.84 8.76 -11.46
CA TRP A 103 -4.38 8.63 -12.84
C TRP A 103 -4.78 7.26 -13.37
N ASP A 104 -5.15 7.20 -14.64
CA ASP A 104 -5.35 5.95 -15.37
C ASP A 104 -4.18 5.78 -16.33
N ILE A 105 -3.36 4.77 -16.09
CA ILE A 105 -2.13 4.51 -16.84
C ILE A 105 -2.02 3.03 -17.22
N PRO A 106 -1.40 2.70 -18.36
CA PRO A 106 -1.08 1.32 -18.68
C PRO A 106 -0.04 0.79 -17.72
N PHE A 107 -0.25 -0.45 -17.24
CA PHE A 107 0.74 -1.13 -16.41
C PHE A 107 2.04 -1.34 -17.18
N ARG A 108 3.13 -1.08 -16.51
CA ARG A 108 4.51 -1.46 -16.87
C ARG A 108 5.25 -1.80 -15.59
N ALA A 109 6.00 -2.91 -15.63
CA ALA A 109 6.78 -3.35 -14.48
C ALA A 109 7.80 -2.29 -14.02
N GLY A 110 8.08 -2.30 -12.72
CA GLY A 110 9.05 -1.42 -12.07
C GLY A 110 8.52 -0.71 -10.84
N GLU A 111 9.03 0.48 -10.56
CA GLU A 111 8.64 1.31 -9.42
C GLU A 111 7.60 2.35 -9.83
N LEU A 112 6.43 2.28 -9.20
CA LEU A 112 5.41 3.32 -9.22
C LEU A 112 5.54 4.17 -7.97
N ARG A 113 5.69 5.49 -8.11
CA ARG A 113 5.86 6.41 -7.00
C ARG A 113 4.91 7.59 -7.12
N ALA A 114 4.12 7.82 -6.07
CA ALA A 114 3.33 9.03 -5.93
C ALA A 114 4.05 10.00 -5.01
N GLU A 115 4.06 11.28 -5.35
CA GLU A 115 4.62 12.37 -4.55
C GLU A 115 3.56 13.42 -4.30
N GLY A 116 3.25 13.67 -3.00
CA GLY A 116 2.50 14.83 -2.57
C GLY A 116 3.40 16.06 -2.59
N CYS A 117 2.98 17.10 -3.28
CA CYS A 117 3.81 18.28 -3.54
C CYS A 117 3.19 19.56 -2.97
N ASP A 118 4.04 20.54 -2.63
CA ASP A 118 3.61 21.90 -2.35
C ASP A 118 3.14 22.62 -3.61
N LYS A 119 2.71 23.87 -3.49
CA LYS A 119 2.22 24.68 -4.63
C LYS A 119 3.30 24.99 -5.66
N GLU A 120 4.55 24.96 -5.25
CA GLU A 120 5.74 25.18 -6.08
C GLU A 120 6.19 23.91 -6.81
N GLY A 121 5.62 22.73 -6.44
CA GLY A 121 5.93 21.43 -7.04
C GLY A 121 7.06 20.67 -6.33
N ASN A 122 7.51 21.12 -5.14
CA ASN A 122 8.48 20.38 -4.35
C ASN A 122 7.79 19.23 -3.60
N ALA A 123 8.41 18.05 -3.57
CA ALA A 123 7.87 16.91 -2.87
C ALA A 123 7.89 17.11 -1.34
N LEU A 124 6.75 16.99 -0.71
CA LEU A 124 6.58 17.03 0.76
C LEU A 124 6.60 15.62 1.36
N SER A 125 6.03 14.66 0.66
CA SER A 125 5.95 13.25 1.05
C SER A 125 5.85 12.37 -0.19
N SER A 126 6.19 11.10 -0.06
CA SER A 126 6.10 10.15 -1.18
C SER A 126 5.77 8.74 -0.72
N TYR A 127 5.22 7.94 -1.62
CA TYR A 127 4.95 6.54 -1.44
C TYR A 127 5.32 5.76 -2.70
N SER A 128 6.06 4.66 -2.54
CA SER A 128 6.50 3.82 -3.66
C SER A 128 5.94 2.42 -3.55
N ILE A 129 5.54 1.86 -4.68
CA ILE A 129 5.12 0.47 -4.86
C ILE A 129 6.01 -0.12 -5.94
N ARG A 130 6.41 -1.38 -5.78
CA ARG A 130 7.23 -2.08 -6.78
C ARG A 130 6.55 -3.32 -7.29
N THR A 131 6.74 -3.60 -8.56
CA THR A 131 6.41 -4.90 -9.13
C THR A 131 7.32 -5.94 -8.47
N SER A 132 6.73 -6.96 -7.88
CA SER A 132 7.47 -8.09 -7.33
C SER A 132 7.64 -9.19 -8.36
N GLY A 133 8.76 -9.88 -8.26
CA GLY A 133 9.04 -11.12 -8.98
C GLY A 133 8.37 -12.35 -8.33
N ARG A 134 8.94 -13.53 -8.59
CA ARG A 134 8.49 -14.78 -7.96
C ARG A 134 8.95 -14.87 -6.51
N PRO A 135 8.20 -15.57 -5.64
CA PRO A 135 8.66 -15.87 -4.29
C PRO A 135 10.06 -16.52 -4.30
N TYR A 136 10.98 -15.96 -3.53
CA TYR A 136 12.37 -16.41 -3.44
C TYR A 136 12.79 -16.72 -2.02
N ALA A 137 12.47 -15.87 -1.06
CA ALA A 137 12.89 -16.01 0.32
C ALA A 137 11.83 -15.51 1.32
N ILE A 138 12.04 -15.85 2.58
CA ILE A 138 11.28 -15.33 3.71
C ILE A 138 12.15 -14.30 4.43
N ARG A 139 11.58 -13.11 4.65
CA ARG A 139 12.14 -12.09 5.52
C ARG A 139 11.35 -12.05 6.83
N ALA A 140 12.01 -12.23 7.96
CA ALA A 140 11.44 -12.12 9.29
C ALA A 140 12.06 -10.92 10.03
N THR A 141 11.22 -10.04 10.55
CA THR A 141 11.64 -8.84 11.28
C THR A 141 10.93 -8.78 12.61
N ALA A 142 11.69 -8.74 13.70
CA ALA A 142 11.16 -8.59 15.05
C ALA A 142 11.14 -7.11 15.45
N ASP A 143 10.07 -6.66 16.13
CA ASP A 143 9.96 -5.31 16.69
C ASP A 143 10.94 -5.12 17.87
N ARG A 144 11.32 -6.21 18.53
CA ARG A 144 12.30 -6.24 19.61
C ARG A 144 12.99 -7.59 19.68
N THR A 145 14.26 -7.59 20.08
CA THR A 145 15.12 -8.79 20.21
C THR A 145 15.34 -9.21 21.65
N ILE A 146 14.99 -8.36 22.61
CA ILE A 146 15.14 -8.65 24.04
C ILE A 146 13.77 -8.51 24.71
N LEU A 147 13.36 -9.57 25.40
CA LEU A 147 12.15 -9.60 26.19
C LEU A 147 12.53 -9.57 27.67
N SER A 148 11.96 -8.66 28.45
CA SER A 148 12.17 -8.57 29.91
C SER A 148 10.84 -8.58 30.63
N GLY A 149 10.70 -9.49 31.60
CA GLY A 149 9.50 -9.70 32.42
C GLY A 149 8.60 -10.82 31.91
N ASP A 150 7.74 -11.31 32.80
CA ASP A 150 6.95 -12.54 32.63
C ASP A 150 5.86 -12.47 31.54
N ARG A 151 5.52 -11.27 31.04
CA ARG A 151 4.48 -11.02 30.03
C ARG A 151 4.99 -10.24 28.83
N ALA A 152 6.31 -10.22 28.61
CA ALA A 152 6.87 -9.52 27.49
C ALA A 152 6.54 -10.25 26.18
N THR A 153 6.17 -9.50 25.16
CA THR A 153 5.85 -10.03 23.81
C THR A 153 6.71 -9.34 22.76
N ALA A 154 7.09 -10.06 21.72
CA ALA A 154 7.65 -9.51 20.51
C ALA A 154 6.71 -9.81 19.34
N HIS A 155 6.57 -8.87 18.42
CA HIS A 155 5.90 -9.09 17.14
C HIS A 155 6.94 -9.38 16.07
N ILE A 156 6.73 -10.47 15.36
CA ILE A 156 7.59 -10.87 14.25
C ILE A 156 6.76 -10.74 12.98
N THR A 157 7.14 -9.78 12.13
CA THR A 157 6.58 -9.64 10.79
C THR A 157 7.31 -10.62 9.87
N VAL A 158 6.54 -11.49 9.20
CA VAL A 158 7.06 -12.46 8.25
C VAL A 158 6.54 -12.10 6.87
N GLU A 159 7.45 -11.91 5.91
CA GLU A 159 7.13 -11.51 4.55
C GLU A 159 7.78 -12.48 3.57
N VAL A 160 7.04 -12.83 2.52
CA VAL A 160 7.62 -13.49 1.34
C VAL A 160 8.18 -12.42 0.43
N VAL A 161 9.44 -12.56 0.03
CA VAL A 161 10.12 -11.60 -0.84
C VAL A 161 10.66 -12.28 -2.09
N ASP A 162 10.82 -11.51 -3.15
CA ASP A 162 11.51 -11.94 -4.38
C ASP A 162 13.03 -11.86 -4.24
N GLU A 163 13.76 -12.14 -5.31
CA GLU A 163 15.23 -12.14 -5.34
C GLU A 163 15.82 -10.75 -5.06
N GLU A 164 15.13 -9.67 -5.41
CA GLU A 164 15.52 -8.29 -5.14
C GLU A 164 15.08 -7.80 -3.75
N GLY A 165 14.37 -8.65 -2.97
CA GLY A 165 13.87 -8.32 -1.64
C GLY A 165 12.56 -7.53 -1.64
N THR A 166 11.87 -7.44 -2.77
CA THR A 166 10.53 -6.84 -2.87
C THR A 166 9.49 -7.79 -2.29
N VAL A 167 8.57 -7.28 -1.49
CA VAL A 167 7.50 -8.09 -0.90
C VAL A 167 6.53 -8.60 -1.97
N VAL A 168 6.33 -9.92 -2.01
CA VAL A 168 5.40 -10.58 -2.92
C VAL A 168 4.00 -10.60 -2.28
N LYS A 169 3.25 -9.52 -2.47
CA LYS A 169 1.96 -9.29 -1.81
C LYS A 169 0.84 -10.22 -2.28
N LEU A 170 0.97 -10.78 -3.48
CA LEU A 170 0.00 -11.72 -4.05
C LEU A 170 0.43 -13.19 -3.89
N GLY A 171 1.47 -13.46 -3.10
CA GLY A 171 1.90 -14.83 -2.81
C GLY A 171 0.91 -15.54 -1.88
N ASP A 172 0.65 -16.82 -2.17
CA ASP A 172 -0.19 -17.74 -1.38
C ASP A 172 0.63 -18.86 -0.73
N ASN A 173 1.91 -18.61 -0.50
CA ASN A 173 2.85 -19.57 0.07
C ASN A 173 2.47 -19.92 1.50
N GLU A 174 2.39 -21.21 1.81
CA GLU A 174 2.25 -21.69 3.19
C GLU A 174 3.54 -21.48 3.97
N ILE A 175 3.41 -20.86 5.14
CA ILE A 175 4.53 -20.58 6.05
C ILE A 175 4.33 -21.30 7.36
N THR A 176 5.30 -22.13 7.74
CA THR A 176 5.32 -22.81 9.04
C THR A 176 6.28 -22.10 9.99
N CYS A 177 5.78 -21.74 11.17
CA CYS A 177 6.59 -21.15 12.24
C CYS A 177 6.70 -22.11 13.43
N THR A 178 7.89 -22.33 13.92
CA THR A 178 8.15 -23.10 15.15
C THR A 178 8.85 -22.20 16.17
N VAL A 179 8.59 -22.45 17.45
CA VAL A 179 9.25 -21.75 18.56
C VAL A 179 9.93 -22.79 19.41
N GLU A 180 11.21 -22.56 19.72
CA GLU A 180 12.01 -23.40 20.62
C GLU A 180 12.49 -22.55 21.79
N GLY A 181 12.55 -23.13 22.99
CA GLY A 181 13.02 -22.47 24.20
C GLY A 181 11.89 -22.03 25.13
N ALA A 182 12.20 -21.10 26.04
CA ALA A 182 11.29 -20.62 27.08
C ALA A 182 10.30 -19.54 26.54
N ALA A 183 9.66 -19.81 25.42
CA ALA A 183 8.69 -18.90 24.79
C ALA A 183 7.48 -19.70 24.29
N ASP A 184 6.33 -19.04 24.19
CA ASP A 184 5.11 -19.58 23.59
C ASP A 184 4.69 -18.74 22.36
N ARG A 185 4.22 -19.42 21.31
CA ARG A 185 3.73 -18.76 20.11
C ARG A 185 2.25 -18.45 20.24
N LYS A 186 1.91 -17.19 20.09
CA LYS A 186 0.55 -16.74 19.83
C LYS A 186 0.49 -16.29 18.36
N SER A 187 -0.25 -16.99 17.52
CA SER A 187 -0.40 -16.57 16.13
C SER A 187 -1.44 -15.47 16.02
N VAL A 188 -1.07 -14.40 15.33
CA VAL A 188 -2.01 -13.43 14.76
C VAL A 188 -1.94 -13.68 13.25
N VAL A 189 -3.05 -14.01 12.64
CA VAL A 189 -3.14 -14.29 11.19
C VAL A 189 -3.64 -13.03 10.50
#